data_e241a0ddea5e5a96d82843058d17fac1
#
_entry.id   e241a0ddea5e5a96d82843058d17fac1
#
_cell.length_a   1.000
_cell.length_b   1.000
_cell.length_c   1.000
_cell.angle_alpha   90.00
_cell.angle_beta   90.00
_cell.angle_gamma   90.00
#
_symmetry.space_group_name_H-M   'P 1'
#
loop_
_entity.id
_entity.type
_entity.pdbx_description
1 polymer ?
#
loop_
_entity_poly.entity_id
_entity_poly.type
_entity_poly.pdbx_seq_one_letter_code
_entity_poly.pdbx_strand_id
1 'polypeptide(L)'
;MIIYTCITNGYDVPEGHYIDPDVRYVLLHDGSVSVPDGWEGIDVRDTFKCDQPVRQSLYPKINPHKFFDKGENTVWIDGGYRITKYYVDFCREQFRQGDFTRLLHLEKCTFYEEMMEGFMCQYFTFDDAIAATKTYAEAGMNFKKYGSILCTSIWRTINDNTIAFDELWWKYFDMHYNMVDQISFDLSMQLNNYYARVITDRDSVGILGHGNKVNRRGPRPKYGIKGQQSREMELVQEMYKYTKLHPKFYYKRDYTYLMKRHGLL
;
A
#
# COMPACT_ATOMS: atom_id res chain seq x y z
N MET A 1 -10.38 -11.41 14.96
CA MET A 1 -9.90 -10.42 13.98
C MET A 1 -8.70 -9.69 14.58
N ILE A 2 -7.65 -9.51 13.81
CA ILE A 2 -6.43 -8.82 14.20
C ILE A 2 -6.34 -7.52 13.41
N ILE A 3 -6.17 -6.37 14.10
CA ILE A 3 -5.79 -5.11 13.47
C ILE A 3 -4.32 -4.86 13.81
N TYR A 4 -3.50 -4.62 12.81
CA TYR A 4 -2.07 -4.50 13.02
C TYR A 4 -1.45 -3.40 12.17
N THR A 5 -0.35 -2.86 12.69
CA THR A 5 0.52 -1.90 12.01
C THR A 5 1.98 -2.22 12.31
N CYS A 6 2.89 -1.62 11.56
CA CYS A 6 4.32 -1.70 11.83
C CYS A 6 4.93 -0.31 11.84
N ILE A 7 5.67 0.02 12.92
CA ILE A 7 6.37 1.29 13.06
C ILE A 7 7.83 1.02 13.35
N THR A 8 8.69 1.48 12.46
CA THR A 8 10.14 1.40 12.57
C THR A 8 10.76 2.79 12.54
N ASN A 9 11.94 2.95 13.14
CA ASN A 9 12.68 4.21 13.19
C ASN A 9 11.86 5.40 13.77
N GLY A 10 10.91 5.12 14.68
CA GLY A 10 10.07 6.13 15.31
C GLY A 10 9.29 7.00 14.31
N TYR A 11 8.90 6.44 13.17
CA TYR A 11 8.27 7.19 12.06
C TYR A 11 6.89 7.75 12.41
N ASP A 12 6.11 7.03 13.21
CA ASP A 12 4.78 7.41 13.69
C ASP A 12 4.64 7.09 15.18
N VAL A 13 3.56 7.57 15.77
CA VAL A 13 3.19 7.27 17.18
C VAL A 13 1.78 6.74 17.18
N PRO A 14 1.55 5.48 17.61
CA PRO A 14 0.22 4.88 17.65
C PRO A 14 -0.54 5.39 18.89
N GLU A 15 -1.29 6.47 18.73
CA GLU A 15 -2.02 7.11 19.84
C GLU A 15 -3.52 7.24 19.59
N GLY A 16 -4.31 7.22 20.66
CA GLY A 16 -5.72 7.59 20.67
C GLY A 16 -6.63 6.65 19.90
N HIS A 17 -6.27 5.35 19.80
CA HIS A 17 -7.09 4.35 19.16
C HIS A 17 -8.27 3.92 20.04
N TYR A 18 -9.40 3.62 19.40
CA TYR A 18 -10.49 2.89 20.04
C TYR A 18 -10.06 1.42 20.20
N ILE A 19 -10.20 0.88 21.39
CA ILE A 19 -9.92 -0.53 21.70
C ILE A 19 -11.23 -1.28 21.90
N ASP A 20 -11.44 -2.27 21.07
CA ASP A 20 -12.58 -3.21 21.16
C ASP A 20 -12.07 -4.50 21.81
N PRO A 21 -12.72 -5.01 22.88
CA PRO A 21 -12.25 -6.18 23.61
C PRO A 21 -12.23 -7.48 22.80
N ASP A 22 -13.02 -7.54 21.71
CA ASP A 22 -13.10 -8.72 20.83
C ASP A 22 -12.09 -8.65 19.65
N VAL A 23 -11.21 -7.64 19.62
CA VAL A 23 -10.23 -7.43 18.59
C VAL A 23 -8.83 -7.46 19.17
N ARG A 24 -7.96 -8.25 18.59
CA ARG A 24 -6.53 -8.27 18.91
C ARG A 24 -5.83 -7.15 18.14
N TYR A 25 -5.17 -6.24 18.87
CA TYR A 25 -4.39 -5.15 18.28
C TYR A 25 -2.90 -5.48 18.39
N VAL A 26 -2.18 -5.40 17.28
CA VAL A 26 -0.76 -5.77 17.25
C VAL A 26 0.07 -4.64 16.65
N LEU A 27 1.06 -4.17 17.42
CA LEU A 27 2.09 -3.26 16.96
C LEU A 27 3.37 -4.05 16.69
N LEU A 28 3.76 -4.16 15.43
CA LEU A 28 5.10 -4.62 15.07
C LEU A 28 6.05 -3.42 15.10
N HIS A 29 7.22 -3.58 15.73
CA HIS A 29 8.14 -2.45 15.95
C HIS A 29 9.60 -2.92 16.01
N ASP A 30 10.53 -1.98 15.86
CA ASP A 30 11.97 -2.19 16.01
C ASP A 30 12.53 -1.70 17.36
N GLY A 31 11.66 -1.47 18.31
CA GLY A 31 12.02 -0.90 19.62
C GLY A 31 12.13 0.63 19.64
N SER A 32 11.89 1.32 18.53
CA SER A 32 11.96 2.79 18.44
C SER A 32 10.72 3.50 18.98
N VAL A 33 9.65 2.76 19.26
CA VAL A 33 8.39 3.27 19.82
C VAL A 33 7.90 2.39 20.96
N SER A 34 7.17 2.98 21.91
CA SER A 34 6.50 2.24 22.97
C SER A 34 5.20 1.61 22.47
N VAL A 35 4.89 0.43 22.98
CA VAL A 35 3.63 -0.25 22.72
C VAL A 35 2.51 0.43 23.53
N PRO A 36 1.42 0.88 22.90
CA PRO A 36 0.31 1.50 23.61
C PRO A 36 -0.46 0.50 24.49
N ASP A 37 -1.18 1.02 25.48
CA ASP A 37 -2.10 0.21 26.26
C ASP A 37 -3.15 -0.47 25.36
N GLY A 38 -3.41 -1.74 25.64
CA GLY A 38 -4.37 -2.55 24.86
C GLY A 38 -3.82 -3.13 23.55
N TRP A 39 -2.54 -2.88 23.25
CA TRP A 39 -1.84 -3.47 22.11
C TRP A 39 -0.84 -4.53 22.57
N GLU A 40 -0.66 -5.56 21.74
CA GLU A 40 0.43 -6.51 21.81
C GLU A 40 1.61 -6.01 20.98
N GLY A 41 2.82 -6.02 21.54
CA GLY A 41 4.05 -5.63 20.84
C GLY A 41 4.77 -6.87 20.30
N ILE A 42 5.18 -6.82 19.02
CA ILE A 42 6.04 -7.84 18.39
C ILE A 42 7.28 -7.15 17.81
N ASP A 43 8.47 -7.57 18.24
CA ASP A 43 9.71 -7.05 17.65
C ASP A 43 9.94 -7.64 16.26
N VAL A 44 9.84 -6.79 15.24
CA VAL A 44 9.98 -7.25 13.86
C VAL A 44 11.41 -7.70 13.51
N ARG A 45 12.42 -7.25 14.26
CA ARG A 45 13.82 -7.64 14.06
C ARG A 45 14.07 -9.11 14.33
N ASP A 46 13.24 -9.75 15.13
CA ASP A 46 13.33 -11.18 15.41
C ASP A 46 12.92 -12.03 14.21
N THR A 47 12.01 -11.51 13.38
CA THR A 47 11.51 -12.22 12.20
C THR A 47 12.19 -11.79 10.91
N PHE A 48 12.48 -10.49 10.76
CA PHE A 48 13.09 -9.93 9.55
C PHE A 48 14.25 -8.98 9.90
N LYS A 49 15.47 -9.53 9.89
CA LYS A 49 16.69 -8.74 10.12
C LYS A 49 17.04 -7.92 8.89
N CYS A 50 16.82 -6.62 8.99
CA CYS A 50 17.10 -5.66 7.92
C CYS A 50 17.49 -4.31 8.52
N ASP A 51 18.49 -3.67 7.92
CA ASP A 51 18.97 -2.34 8.27
C ASP A 51 18.22 -1.21 7.54
N GLN A 52 17.30 -1.58 6.63
CA GLN A 52 16.48 -0.64 5.87
C GLN A 52 15.10 -0.48 6.52
N PRO A 53 14.80 0.64 7.22
CA PRO A 53 13.56 0.79 7.97
C PRO A 53 12.30 0.63 7.11
N VAL A 54 12.32 1.09 5.86
CA VAL A 54 11.19 0.96 4.93
C VAL A 54 10.91 -0.52 4.62
N ARG A 55 11.95 -1.29 4.28
CA ARG A 55 11.80 -2.75 4.05
C ARG A 55 11.30 -3.45 5.31
N GLN A 56 11.85 -3.09 6.46
CA GLN A 56 11.49 -3.67 7.75
C GLN A 56 10.03 -3.39 8.11
N SER A 57 9.54 -2.16 7.89
CA SER A 57 8.14 -1.79 8.18
C SER A 57 7.15 -2.41 7.19
N LEU A 58 7.52 -2.58 5.94
CA LEU A 58 6.64 -3.15 4.91
C LEU A 58 6.65 -4.69 4.89
N TYR A 59 7.65 -5.34 5.50
CA TYR A 59 7.68 -6.79 5.57
C TYR A 59 6.44 -7.40 6.24
N PRO A 60 5.99 -6.95 7.43
CA PRO A 60 4.76 -7.45 8.03
C PRO A 60 3.49 -7.05 7.26
N LYS A 61 3.49 -5.86 6.65
CA LYS A 61 2.38 -5.42 5.80
C LYS A 61 2.12 -6.39 4.66
N ILE A 62 3.21 -6.81 4.01
CA ILE A 62 3.16 -7.65 2.84
C ILE A 62 3.05 -9.14 3.22
N ASN A 63 3.68 -9.55 4.31
CA ASN A 63 3.75 -10.94 4.74
C ASN A 63 3.10 -11.20 6.11
N PRO A 64 1.80 -10.92 6.32
CA PRO A 64 1.17 -11.15 7.62
C PRO A 64 1.20 -12.62 8.05
N HIS A 65 1.23 -13.55 7.12
CA HIS A 65 1.33 -14.99 7.37
C HIS A 65 2.65 -15.44 8.04
N LYS A 66 3.63 -14.54 8.20
CA LYS A 66 4.85 -14.78 8.99
C LYS A 66 4.66 -14.42 10.47
N PHE A 67 3.57 -13.77 10.83
CA PHE A 67 3.28 -13.25 12.17
C PHE A 67 1.96 -13.78 12.75
N PHE A 68 1.05 -14.23 11.90
CA PHE A 68 -0.30 -14.65 12.25
C PHE A 68 -0.65 -15.97 11.59
N ASP A 69 -1.56 -16.72 12.20
CA ASP A 69 -1.89 -18.08 11.78
C ASP A 69 -2.85 -18.10 10.57
N LYS A 70 -2.81 -19.21 9.84
CA LYS A 70 -3.75 -19.49 8.76
C LYS A 70 -5.18 -19.59 9.30
N GLY A 71 -6.12 -18.93 8.61
CA GLY A 71 -7.52 -18.80 9.03
C GLY A 71 -7.79 -17.50 9.76
N GLU A 72 -6.79 -16.76 10.22
CA GLU A 72 -7.01 -15.48 10.90
C GLU A 72 -7.40 -14.36 9.92
N ASN A 73 -8.34 -13.54 10.36
CA ASN A 73 -8.74 -12.31 9.68
C ASN A 73 -7.84 -11.17 10.13
N THR A 74 -7.03 -10.63 9.23
CA THR A 74 -6.05 -9.58 9.49
C THR A 74 -6.38 -8.29 8.75
N VAL A 75 -6.21 -7.16 9.43
CA VAL A 75 -6.39 -5.83 8.89
C VAL A 75 -5.10 -5.05 9.06
N TRP A 76 -4.42 -4.76 7.95
CA TRP A 76 -3.34 -3.78 7.95
C TRP A 76 -3.92 -2.37 8.01
N ILE A 77 -3.31 -1.50 8.81
CA ILE A 77 -3.54 -0.05 8.83
C ILE A 77 -2.19 0.67 8.91
N ASP A 78 -1.97 1.69 8.09
CA ASP A 78 -0.75 2.51 8.19
C ASP A 78 -0.73 3.25 9.54
N GLY A 79 0.44 3.34 10.20
CA GLY A 79 0.59 3.86 11.56
C GLY A 79 0.12 5.29 11.79
N GLY A 80 0.02 6.10 10.72
CA GLY A 80 -0.46 7.49 10.80
C GLY A 80 -1.99 7.64 10.85
N TYR A 81 -2.76 6.55 10.96
CA TYR A 81 -4.23 6.60 11.03
C TYR A 81 -4.73 6.21 12.41
N ARG A 82 -5.85 6.82 12.82
CA ARG A 82 -6.52 6.54 14.08
C ARG A 82 -7.65 5.53 13.88
N ILE A 83 -7.64 4.44 14.64
CA ILE A 83 -8.70 3.46 14.68
C ILE A 83 -9.88 4.05 15.47
N THR A 84 -11.06 4.07 14.85
CA THR A 84 -12.33 4.47 15.47
C THR A 84 -13.23 3.24 15.68
N LYS A 85 -14.24 3.36 16.52
CA LYS A 85 -15.25 2.31 16.66
C LYS A 85 -15.91 1.98 15.31
N TYR A 86 -16.23 3.01 14.53
CA TYR A 86 -16.83 2.85 13.21
C TYR A 86 -15.92 2.06 12.26
N TYR A 87 -14.59 2.31 12.31
CA TYR A 87 -13.63 1.54 11.53
C TYR A 87 -13.62 0.05 11.91
N VAL A 88 -13.68 -0.27 13.21
CA VAL A 88 -13.73 -1.66 13.68
C VAL A 88 -14.97 -2.37 13.16
N ASP A 89 -16.14 -1.74 13.29
CA ASP A 89 -17.41 -2.28 12.80
C ASP A 89 -17.37 -2.47 11.27
N PHE A 90 -16.77 -1.51 10.55
CA PHE A 90 -16.55 -1.60 9.11
C PHE A 90 -15.64 -2.79 8.75
N CYS A 91 -14.54 -3.01 9.47
CA CYS A 91 -13.66 -4.15 9.24
C CYS A 91 -14.38 -5.49 9.36
N ARG A 92 -15.23 -5.65 10.37
CA ARG A 92 -16.07 -6.87 10.54
C ARG A 92 -16.95 -7.11 9.33
N GLU A 93 -17.55 -6.05 8.78
CA GLU A 93 -18.41 -6.16 7.60
C GLU A 93 -17.61 -6.57 6.35
N GLN A 94 -16.36 -6.11 6.19
CA GLN A 94 -15.55 -6.49 5.04
C GLN A 94 -15.30 -8.00 4.98
N PHE A 95 -15.06 -8.66 6.12
CA PHE A 95 -14.84 -10.10 6.18
C PHE A 95 -16.11 -10.94 5.93
N ARG A 96 -17.31 -10.37 6.12
CA ARG A 96 -18.56 -11.01 5.71
C ARG A 96 -18.74 -11.03 4.19
N GLN A 97 -18.09 -10.11 3.49
CA GLN A 97 -18.23 -9.92 2.05
C GLN A 97 -17.11 -10.55 1.23
N GLY A 98 -16.03 -11.00 1.87
CA GLY A 98 -14.93 -11.67 1.20
C GLY A 98 -13.65 -11.73 2.05
N ASP A 99 -12.71 -12.52 1.59
CA ASP A 99 -11.46 -12.83 2.28
C ASP A 99 -10.30 -11.92 1.90
N PHE A 100 -10.48 -11.07 0.87
CA PHE A 100 -9.46 -10.13 0.44
C PHE A 100 -10.08 -8.82 -0.08
N THR A 101 -9.78 -7.72 0.58
CA THR A 101 -10.35 -6.40 0.26
C THR A 101 -9.27 -5.32 0.34
N ARG A 102 -9.35 -4.32 -0.52
CA ARG A 102 -8.46 -3.16 -0.57
C ARG A 102 -9.20 -1.86 -0.86
N LEU A 103 -8.52 -0.74 -0.62
CA LEU A 103 -9.00 0.58 -1.02
C LEU A 103 -8.66 0.90 -2.48
N LEU A 104 -9.54 1.67 -3.12
CA LEU A 104 -9.28 2.30 -4.41
C LEU A 104 -8.62 3.66 -4.20
N HIS A 105 -7.52 3.92 -4.85
CA HIS A 105 -6.92 5.26 -4.86
C HIS A 105 -7.66 6.14 -5.87
N LEU A 106 -8.29 7.21 -5.39
CA LEU A 106 -9.11 8.08 -6.23
C LEU A 106 -8.31 9.14 -7.00
N GLU A 107 -7.15 9.50 -6.48
CA GLU A 107 -6.31 10.58 -7.04
C GLU A 107 -5.34 10.09 -8.12
N LYS A 108 -4.96 8.81 -8.08
CA LYS A 108 -4.00 8.21 -9.00
C LYS A 108 -4.65 7.07 -9.77
N CYS A 109 -4.84 7.27 -11.04
CA CYS A 109 -5.65 6.40 -11.87
C CYS A 109 -4.84 5.58 -12.87
N THR A 110 -3.57 5.90 -13.07
CA THR A 110 -2.71 5.27 -14.06
C THR A 110 -1.37 4.89 -13.46
N PHE A 111 -0.71 3.93 -14.09
CA PHE A 111 0.65 3.56 -13.73
C PHE A 111 1.61 4.77 -13.76
N TYR A 112 1.49 5.63 -14.77
CA TYR A 112 2.35 6.81 -14.88
C TYR A 112 2.12 7.82 -13.76
N GLU A 113 0.88 8.04 -13.32
CA GLU A 113 0.59 8.94 -12.19
C GLU A 113 1.21 8.43 -10.90
N GLU A 114 1.15 7.11 -10.65
CA GLU A 114 1.80 6.49 -9.48
C GLU A 114 3.31 6.66 -9.51
N MET A 115 3.93 6.36 -10.67
CA MET A 115 5.37 6.49 -10.86
C MET A 115 5.82 7.94 -10.74
N MET A 116 5.05 8.88 -11.33
CA MET A 116 5.38 10.30 -11.28
C MET A 116 5.32 10.86 -9.88
N GLU A 117 4.28 10.54 -9.11
CA GLU A 117 4.20 11.03 -7.73
C GLU A 117 5.36 10.52 -6.89
N GLY A 118 5.70 9.24 -6.99
CA GLY A 118 6.85 8.68 -6.25
C GLY A 118 8.17 9.35 -6.64
N PHE A 119 8.40 9.57 -7.92
CA PHE A 119 9.58 10.28 -8.42
C PHE A 119 9.62 11.74 -7.93
N MET A 120 8.49 12.45 -8.01
CA MET A 120 8.37 13.84 -7.57
C MET A 120 8.50 14.00 -6.06
N CYS A 121 8.03 13.02 -5.29
CA CYS A 121 8.21 12.96 -3.84
C CYS A 121 9.61 12.49 -3.43
N GLN A 122 10.50 12.21 -4.40
CA GLN A 122 11.88 11.75 -4.19
C GLN A 122 11.95 10.43 -3.38
N TYR A 123 10.94 9.56 -3.53
CA TYR A 123 10.96 8.23 -2.93
C TYR A 123 11.99 7.35 -3.63
N PHE A 124 12.19 7.56 -4.94
CA PHE A 124 13.13 6.83 -5.78
C PHE A 124 13.69 7.73 -6.88
N THR A 125 14.80 7.29 -7.47
CA THR A 125 15.46 8.00 -8.56
C THR A 125 14.83 7.69 -9.92
N PHE A 126 15.25 8.44 -10.95
CA PHE A 126 14.87 8.15 -12.34
C PHE A 126 15.28 6.71 -12.74
N ASP A 127 16.51 6.32 -12.41
CA ASP A 127 17.04 4.99 -12.75
C ASP A 127 16.30 3.87 -12.03
N ASP A 128 15.93 4.06 -10.75
CA ASP A 128 15.08 3.13 -10.00
C ASP A 128 13.74 2.91 -10.70
N ALA A 129 13.11 4.01 -11.14
CA ALA A 129 11.81 3.96 -11.84
C ALA A 129 11.91 3.16 -13.16
N ILE A 130 12.96 3.38 -13.94
CA ILE A 130 13.19 2.65 -15.19
C ILE A 130 13.50 1.18 -14.93
N ALA A 131 14.37 0.88 -13.98
CA ALA A 131 14.71 -0.50 -13.61
C ALA A 131 13.46 -1.28 -13.15
N ALA A 132 12.65 -0.69 -12.28
CA ALA A 132 11.41 -1.30 -11.82
C ALA A 132 10.40 -1.50 -12.97
N THR A 133 10.22 -0.49 -13.83
CA THR A 133 9.31 -0.58 -14.98
C THR A 133 9.73 -1.71 -15.92
N LYS A 134 11.02 -1.86 -16.18
CA LYS A 134 11.57 -2.94 -17.00
C LYS A 134 11.29 -4.31 -16.38
N THR A 135 11.59 -4.48 -15.09
CA THR A 135 11.31 -5.74 -14.36
C THR A 135 9.83 -6.11 -14.40
N TYR A 136 8.93 -5.15 -14.21
CA TYR A 136 7.48 -5.40 -14.24
C TYR A 136 6.98 -5.72 -15.65
N ALA A 137 7.54 -5.08 -16.67
CA ALA A 137 7.25 -5.41 -18.07
C ALA A 137 7.69 -6.83 -18.43
N GLU A 138 8.92 -7.22 -18.05
CA GLU A 138 9.47 -8.56 -18.25
C GLU A 138 8.67 -9.64 -17.50
N ALA A 139 8.11 -9.30 -16.32
CA ALA A 139 7.21 -10.15 -15.57
C ALA A 139 5.81 -10.30 -16.21
N GLY A 140 5.48 -9.52 -17.24
CA GLY A 140 4.22 -9.59 -17.94
C GLY A 140 3.11 -8.66 -17.44
N MET A 141 3.46 -7.61 -16.70
CA MET A 141 2.48 -6.62 -16.21
C MET A 141 1.71 -5.97 -17.35
N ASN A 142 0.40 -5.99 -17.27
CA ASN A 142 -0.46 -5.23 -18.18
C ASN A 142 -0.71 -3.82 -17.62
N PHE A 143 0.12 -2.86 -17.97
CA PHE A 143 0.06 -1.48 -17.49
C PHE A 143 -1.26 -0.75 -17.80
N LYS A 144 -2.00 -1.19 -18.84
CA LYS A 144 -3.34 -0.64 -19.14
C LYS A 144 -4.38 -1.04 -18.11
N LYS A 145 -4.14 -2.16 -17.42
CA LYS A 145 -5.01 -2.70 -16.38
C LYS A 145 -4.61 -2.26 -14.98
N TYR A 146 -3.64 -1.35 -14.84
CA TYR A 146 -3.24 -0.85 -13.53
C TYR A 146 -4.45 -0.42 -12.69
N GLY A 147 -4.51 -0.93 -11.46
CA GLY A 147 -5.74 -0.97 -10.67
C GLY A 147 -5.95 0.22 -9.73
N SER A 148 -5.10 1.25 -9.74
CA SER A 148 -5.27 2.41 -8.85
C SER A 148 -5.46 1.99 -7.38
N ILE A 149 -4.37 1.60 -6.74
CA ILE A 149 -4.38 0.94 -5.42
C ILE A 149 -4.03 1.92 -4.31
N LEU A 150 -4.76 1.88 -3.21
CA LEU A 150 -4.40 2.52 -1.97
C LEU A 150 -4.14 1.45 -0.91
N CYS A 151 -2.88 1.32 -0.48
CA CYS A 151 -2.46 0.30 0.47
C CYS A 151 -2.46 0.77 1.94
N THR A 152 -3.16 1.85 2.27
CA THR A 152 -3.28 2.39 3.63
C THR A 152 -4.01 1.45 4.58
N SER A 153 -4.94 0.68 4.04
CA SER A 153 -5.63 -0.37 4.77
C SER A 153 -5.96 -1.54 3.84
N ILE A 154 -5.70 -2.76 4.33
CA ILE A 154 -5.86 -4.00 3.58
C ILE A 154 -6.48 -5.04 4.51
N TRP A 155 -7.57 -5.65 4.08
CA TRP A 155 -8.29 -6.71 4.81
C TRP A 155 -7.99 -8.05 4.14
N ARG A 156 -7.48 -9.02 4.91
CA ARG A 156 -7.13 -10.35 4.41
C ARG A 156 -7.45 -11.43 5.42
N THR A 157 -8.10 -12.50 4.98
CA THR A 157 -8.07 -13.78 5.68
C THR A 157 -6.82 -14.52 5.23
N ILE A 158 -5.99 -14.98 6.16
CA ILE A 158 -4.77 -15.71 5.82
C ILE A 158 -5.17 -17.11 5.32
N ASN A 159 -5.03 -17.33 4.02
CA ASN A 159 -5.30 -18.61 3.34
C ASN A 159 -4.27 -18.83 2.22
N ASP A 160 -4.32 -19.99 1.55
CA ASP A 160 -3.32 -20.32 0.52
C ASP A 160 -3.27 -19.31 -0.62
N ASN A 161 -4.41 -18.73 -1.01
CA ASN A 161 -4.46 -17.74 -2.09
C ASN A 161 -3.84 -16.40 -1.67
N THR A 162 -4.17 -15.93 -0.44
CA THR A 162 -3.58 -14.68 0.08
C THR A 162 -2.10 -14.84 0.39
N ILE A 163 -1.65 -16.01 0.87
CA ILE A 163 -0.23 -16.31 1.08
C ILE A 163 0.52 -16.30 -0.26
N ALA A 164 0.02 -16.98 -1.29
CA ALA A 164 0.65 -16.98 -2.60
C ALA A 164 0.72 -15.57 -3.22
N PHE A 165 -0.33 -14.76 -3.01
CA PHE A 165 -0.34 -13.36 -3.39
C PHE A 165 0.72 -12.56 -2.63
N ASP A 166 0.79 -12.69 -1.31
CA ASP A 166 1.71 -11.95 -0.44
C ASP A 166 3.19 -12.28 -0.76
N GLU A 167 3.51 -13.56 -1.01
CA GLU A 167 4.86 -13.99 -1.41
C GLU A 167 5.27 -13.39 -2.76
N LEU A 168 4.34 -13.33 -3.71
CA LEU A 168 4.58 -12.72 -5.00
C LEU A 168 4.72 -11.20 -4.89
N TRP A 169 3.89 -10.56 -4.06
CA TRP A 169 3.99 -9.13 -3.78
C TRP A 169 5.32 -8.78 -3.13
N TRP A 170 5.76 -9.55 -2.13
CA TRP A 170 7.06 -9.36 -1.50
C TRP A 170 8.20 -9.53 -2.50
N LYS A 171 8.17 -10.57 -3.31
CA LYS A 171 9.20 -10.82 -4.34
C LYS A 171 9.45 -9.59 -5.21
N TYR A 172 8.41 -8.99 -5.76
CA TYR A 172 8.55 -7.84 -6.66
C TYR A 172 8.77 -6.52 -5.94
N PHE A 173 8.26 -6.38 -4.73
CA PHE A 173 8.56 -5.25 -3.88
C PHE A 173 10.04 -5.25 -3.46
N ASP A 174 10.56 -6.36 -3.00
CA ASP A 174 11.91 -6.49 -2.45
C ASP A 174 13.01 -6.24 -3.51
N MET A 175 12.75 -6.60 -4.76
CA MET A 175 13.64 -6.28 -5.90
C MET A 175 13.82 -4.78 -6.10
N HIS A 176 12.80 -3.99 -5.74
CA HIS A 176 12.74 -2.54 -5.93
C HIS A 176 12.15 -1.85 -4.70
N TYR A 177 12.68 -2.15 -3.51
CA TYR A 177 12.13 -1.72 -2.21
C TYR A 177 12.07 -0.19 -2.01
N ASN A 178 12.77 0.59 -2.83
CA ASN A 178 12.64 2.05 -2.86
C ASN A 178 11.35 2.52 -3.54
N MET A 179 10.74 1.64 -4.34
CA MET A 179 9.48 1.95 -5.04
C MET A 179 8.29 1.93 -4.08
N VAL A 180 7.18 2.54 -4.53
CA VAL A 180 5.91 2.44 -3.82
C VAL A 180 5.35 1.01 -3.93
N ASP A 181 4.83 0.51 -2.84
CA ASP A 181 4.34 -0.87 -2.71
C ASP A 181 3.08 -1.16 -3.56
N GLN A 182 2.33 -0.13 -3.94
CA GLN A 182 1.12 -0.24 -4.75
C GLN A 182 1.35 -0.88 -6.12
N ILE A 183 2.51 -0.59 -6.76
CA ILE A 183 2.78 -1.09 -8.11
C ILE A 183 3.03 -2.59 -8.10
N SER A 184 3.85 -3.06 -7.17
CA SER A 184 4.11 -4.50 -7.00
C SER A 184 2.89 -5.26 -6.50
N PHE A 185 1.99 -4.61 -5.74
CA PHE A 185 0.69 -5.17 -5.37
C PHE A 185 -0.16 -5.48 -6.62
N ASP A 186 -0.31 -4.49 -7.53
CA ASP A 186 -1.11 -4.67 -8.75
C ASP A 186 -0.52 -5.75 -9.67
N LEU A 187 0.80 -5.75 -9.85
CA LEU A 187 1.49 -6.81 -10.59
C LEU A 187 1.17 -8.19 -10.01
N SER A 188 1.20 -8.32 -8.68
CA SER A 188 0.95 -9.60 -8.00
C SER A 188 -0.49 -10.08 -8.18
N MET A 189 -1.48 -9.16 -8.16
CA MET A 189 -2.86 -9.51 -8.51
C MET A 189 -2.97 -10.03 -9.94
N GLN A 190 -2.29 -9.37 -10.88
CA GLN A 190 -2.34 -9.74 -12.30
C GLN A 190 -1.69 -11.12 -12.55
N LEU A 191 -0.52 -11.37 -11.96
CA LEU A 191 0.23 -12.61 -12.16
C LEU A 191 -0.43 -13.81 -11.47
N ASN A 192 -1.01 -13.60 -10.29
CA ASN A 192 -1.66 -14.65 -9.53
C ASN A 192 -3.14 -14.86 -9.95
N ASN A 193 -3.65 -13.98 -10.82
CA ASN A 193 -5.06 -13.92 -11.19
C ASN A 193 -6.00 -13.94 -9.97
N TYR A 194 -5.57 -13.29 -8.87
CA TYR A 194 -6.29 -13.20 -7.62
C TYR A 194 -6.49 -11.73 -7.26
N TYR A 195 -7.73 -11.26 -7.32
CA TYR A 195 -8.05 -9.85 -7.22
C TYR A 195 -8.78 -9.55 -5.91
N ALA A 196 -8.23 -8.61 -5.15
CA ALA A 196 -8.90 -8.07 -3.98
C ALA A 196 -10.20 -7.36 -4.39
N ARG A 197 -11.25 -7.55 -3.62
CA ARG A 197 -12.46 -6.74 -3.71
C ARG A 197 -12.12 -5.27 -3.44
N VAL A 198 -12.73 -4.36 -4.17
CA VAL A 198 -12.43 -2.93 -4.12
C VAL A 198 -13.51 -2.20 -3.34
N ILE A 199 -13.11 -1.34 -2.41
CA ILE A 199 -13.95 -0.33 -1.79
C ILE A 199 -13.42 1.06 -2.08
N THR A 200 -14.29 2.05 -2.15
CA THR A 200 -13.90 3.42 -2.47
C THR A 200 -13.31 4.14 -1.27
N ASP A 201 -12.34 5.01 -1.54
CA ASP A 201 -11.73 5.88 -0.53
C ASP A 201 -12.73 6.81 0.17
N ARG A 202 -13.84 7.16 -0.47
CA ARG A 202 -14.92 7.95 0.15
C ARG A 202 -15.49 7.31 1.39
N ASP A 203 -15.61 5.98 1.36
CA ASP A 203 -16.10 5.21 2.50
C ASP A 203 -15.02 5.11 3.60
N SER A 204 -13.73 5.18 3.23
CA SER A 204 -12.59 5.05 4.13
C SER A 204 -12.17 6.35 4.81
N VAL A 205 -12.29 7.51 4.17
CA VAL A 205 -11.88 8.81 4.74
C VAL A 205 -12.74 9.21 5.95
N GLY A 206 -14.03 8.80 5.96
CA GLY A 206 -14.89 8.94 7.14
C GLY A 206 -14.69 7.85 8.21
N ILE A 207 -14.04 6.74 7.83
CA ILE A 207 -13.86 5.53 8.63
C ILE A 207 -12.56 5.58 9.41
N LEU A 208 -11.49 5.99 8.75
CA LEU A 208 -10.18 6.21 9.35
C LEU A 208 -10.14 7.63 9.92
N GLY A 209 -10.22 7.75 11.24
CA GLY A 209 -9.96 9.02 11.91
C GLY A 209 -8.56 9.54 11.46
N HIS A 210 -8.47 10.86 11.22
CA HIS A 210 -7.17 11.48 11.07
C HIS A 210 -6.43 11.36 12.41
N GLY A 211 -5.45 10.46 12.48
CA GLY A 211 -4.47 10.43 13.56
C GLY A 211 -3.61 11.70 13.54
N ASN A 212 -2.97 12.00 14.62
CA ASN A 212 -1.89 12.96 14.62
C ASN A 212 -0.76 12.40 13.78
N LYS A 213 -0.79 12.67 12.47
CA LYS A 213 0.33 12.32 11.60
C LYS A 213 1.54 13.11 12.09
N VAL A 214 2.42 12.45 12.81
CA VAL A 214 3.78 12.93 12.98
C VAL A 214 4.45 12.74 11.61
N ASN A 215 4.05 13.57 10.66
CA ASN A 215 4.51 13.47 9.30
C ASN A 215 5.96 13.97 9.23
N ARG A 216 6.91 13.08 9.48
CA ARG A 216 8.35 13.35 9.34
C ARG A 216 8.81 13.36 7.88
N ARG A 217 7.94 13.07 6.94
CA ARG A 217 8.21 13.34 5.53
C ARG A 217 8.26 14.85 5.35
N GLY A 218 9.38 15.35 4.87
CA GLY A 218 9.53 16.77 4.52
C GLY A 218 8.37 17.26 3.65
N PRO A 219 8.21 18.58 3.51
CA PRO A 219 7.12 19.12 2.71
C PRO A 219 7.12 18.47 1.34
N ARG A 220 5.95 17.97 0.91
CA ARG A 220 5.79 17.46 -0.46
C ARG A 220 6.32 18.51 -1.42
N PRO A 221 7.16 18.13 -2.41
CA PRO A 221 7.64 19.08 -3.40
C PRO A 221 6.43 19.81 -4.00
N LYS A 222 6.50 21.13 -4.06
CA LYS A 222 5.44 21.91 -4.70
C LYS A 222 5.46 21.57 -6.19
N TYR A 223 4.38 20.99 -6.69
CA TYR A 223 4.19 20.79 -8.12
C TYR A 223 4.36 22.14 -8.83
N GLY A 224 5.14 22.18 -9.91
CA GLY A 224 5.27 23.35 -10.76
C GLY A 224 6.62 24.07 -10.75
N ILE A 225 7.70 23.45 -10.27
CA ILE A 225 9.04 24.02 -10.42
C ILE A 225 9.40 24.03 -11.91
N LYS A 226 9.80 25.21 -12.41
CA LYS A 226 10.23 25.41 -13.81
C LYS A 226 11.32 24.40 -14.18
N GLY A 227 11.11 23.59 -15.20
CA GLY A 227 12.01 22.48 -15.60
C GLY A 227 11.59 21.09 -15.10
N GLN A 228 10.66 20.97 -14.18
CA GLN A 228 10.17 19.71 -13.62
C GLN A 228 9.33 18.92 -14.65
N GLN A 229 8.46 19.60 -15.41
CA GLN A 229 7.64 18.99 -16.46
C GLN A 229 8.49 18.32 -17.56
N SER A 230 9.69 18.85 -17.87
CA SER A 230 10.58 18.22 -18.87
C SER A 230 11.10 16.88 -18.38
N ARG A 231 11.48 16.77 -17.10
CA ARG A 231 11.98 15.51 -16.50
C ARG A 231 10.87 14.47 -16.32
N GLU A 232 9.66 14.90 -16.00
CA GLU A 232 8.48 14.02 -15.94
C GLU A 232 8.19 13.42 -17.32
N MET A 233 8.16 14.25 -18.35
CA MET A 233 7.93 13.78 -19.71
C MET A 233 9.05 12.90 -20.23
N GLU A 234 10.30 13.18 -19.87
CA GLU A 234 11.46 12.33 -20.18
C GLU A 234 11.28 10.94 -19.56
N LEU A 235 10.90 10.88 -18.27
CA LEU A 235 10.66 9.62 -17.58
C LEU A 235 9.50 8.84 -18.22
N VAL A 236 8.38 9.50 -18.54
CA VAL A 236 7.24 8.87 -19.23
C VAL A 236 7.65 8.31 -20.59
N GLN A 237 8.43 9.04 -21.36
CA GLN A 237 8.93 8.60 -22.66
C GLN A 237 9.88 7.39 -22.52
N GLU A 238 10.76 7.41 -21.52
CA GLU A 238 11.64 6.30 -21.26
C GLU A 238 10.88 5.04 -20.81
N MET A 239 9.94 5.19 -19.87
CA MET A 239 9.06 4.10 -19.44
C MET A 239 8.22 3.52 -20.59
N TYR A 240 7.82 4.34 -21.57
CA TYR A 240 7.06 3.89 -22.74
C TYR A 240 7.77 2.78 -23.52
N LYS A 241 9.10 2.78 -23.55
CA LYS A 241 9.90 1.73 -24.23
C LYS A 241 9.58 0.34 -23.69
N TYR A 242 9.21 0.23 -22.44
CA TYR A 242 8.90 -1.04 -21.73
C TYR A 242 7.40 -1.28 -21.61
N THR A 243 6.65 -0.29 -21.18
CA THR A 243 5.20 -0.42 -20.90
C THR A 243 4.37 -0.55 -22.17
N LYS A 244 4.83 0.00 -23.29
CA LYS A 244 4.04 0.24 -24.51
C LYS A 244 2.70 0.96 -24.23
N LEU A 245 2.62 1.64 -23.09
CA LEU A 245 1.46 2.41 -22.66
C LEU A 245 1.59 3.84 -23.17
N HIS A 246 0.77 4.23 -24.16
CA HIS A 246 0.87 5.53 -24.78
C HIS A 246 0.82 6.67 -23.75
N PRO A 247 1.64 7.74 -23.83
CA PRO A 247 1.72 8.84 -22.88
C PRO A 247 0.38 9.54 -22.55
N LYS A 248 -0.64 9.41 -23.41
CA LYS A 248 -2.00 9.90 -23.09
C LYS A 248 -2.57 9.30 -21.79
N PHE A 249 -2.09 8.13 -21.37
CA PHE A 249 -2.46 7.49 -20.12
C PHE A 249 -1.77 8.10 -18.89
N TYR A 250 -0.90 9.09 -19.09
CA TYR A 250 -0.35 9.92 -18.03
C TYR A 250 -1.37 10.91 -17.47
N TYR A 251 -2.32 11.35 -18.30
CA TYR A 251 -3.32 12.33 -17.86
C TYR A 251 -4.37 11.68 -16.96
N LYS A 252 -4.72 12.39 -15.90
CA LYS A 252 -5.70 11.99 -14.90
C LYS A 252 -7.01 11.55 -15.57
N ARG A 253 -7.44 10.33 -15.30
CA ARG A 253 -8.71 9.81 -15.82
C ARG A 253 -9.87 10.36 -15.00
N ASP A 254 -11.02 10.47 -15.65
CA ASP A 254 -12.27 10.79 -14.97
C ASP A 254 -12.59 9.73 -13.91
N TYR A 255 -12.95 10.20 -12.71
CA TYR A 255 -13.39 9.37 -11.59
C TYR A 255 -14.52 8.40 -11.99
N THR A 256 -15.46 8.86 -12.83
CA THR A 256 -16.55 8.06 -13.38
C THR A 256 -16.04 6.82 -14.13
N TYR A 257 -14.94 6.95 -14.86
CA TYR A 257 -14.31 5.84 -15.57
C TYR A 257 -13.78 4.77 -14.61
N LEU A 258 -13.14 5.20 -13.51
CA LEU A 258 -12.61 4.29 -12.50
C LEU A 258 -13.73 3.54 -11.80
N MET A 259 -14.77 4.22 -11.39
CA MET A 259 -15.93 3.63 -10.72
C MET A 259 -16.59 2.57 -11.62
N LYS A 260 -16.82 2.88 -12.90
CA LYS A 260 -17.32 1.91 -13.89
C LYS A 260 -16.40 0.71 -14.08
N ARG A 261 -15.09 0.95 -14.16
CA ARG A 261 -14.09 -0.12 -14.33
C ARG A 261 -14.11 -1.13 -13.17
N HIS A 262 -14.39 -0.66 -11.96
CA HIS A 262 -14.43 -1.47 -10.76
C HIS A 262 -15.84 -1.95 -10.38
N GLY A 263 -16.84 -1.73 -11.28
CA GLY A 263 -18.23 -2.15 -11.02
C GLY A 263 -18.90 -1.44 -9.85
N LEU A 264 -18.46 -0.21 -9.56
CA LEU A 264 -18.97 0.62 -8.46
C LEU A 264 -20.00 1.69 -8.94
N LEU A 265 -20.23 1.75 -10.25
CA LEU A 265 -21.29 2.49 -10.96
C LEU A 265 -21.85 1.64 -12.08
#